data_25b72d3ca6af6e6527d18c930d3a387e
#
_entry.id   25b72d3ca6af6e6527d18c930d3a387e
#
_cell.length_a   1.000
_cell.length_b   1.000
_cell.length_c   1.000
_cell.angle_alpha   90.00
_cell.angle_beta   90.00
_cell.angle_gamma   90.00
#
_symmetry.space_group_name_H-M   'P 1'
#
loop_
_entity.id
_entity.type
_entity.pdbx_description
1 polymer ?
#
loop_
_entity_poly.entity_id
_entity_poly.type
_entity_poly.pdbx_seq_one_letter_code
_entity_poly.pdbx_strand_id
1 'polypeptide(L)'
;MDKILTVLTRGRLFLTVTLAMICILGDFLLTCATIISSNLRRALIDNGTHGLVGLLSWAVVVNPTLLPLGTLVREPFLWEILLCGVLSSLVDLDHFAAAGTVKLQNALSLKSRPPCHATTLIPVICLFLLLIVRLFKLQRIRRLPLILFVAWFSHHIRDAARRGLWLWPWGSTSPLPYWLYITLIVVIPYLVISLMNVTNYWTGPSVDSKHLPSVTGVQHV
;
A
#
# COMPACT_ATOMS: atom_id res chain seq x y z
N MET A 1 -20.73 17.78 4.47
CA MET A 1 -19.63 18.45 3.76
C MET A 1 -18.31 18.32 4.54
N ASP A 2 -18.33 18.42 5.86
CA ASP A 2 -17.12 18.38 6.70
C ASP A 2 -16.33 17.06 6.67
N LYS A 3 -17.00 15.91 6.48
CA LYS A 3 -16.32 14.60 6.38
C LYS A 3 -15.46 14.44 5.12
N ILE A 4 -15.79 15.13 4.02
CA ILE A 4 -15.02 15.08 2.77
C ILE A 4 -13.78 15.98 2.89
N LEU A 5 -13.92 17.14 3.52
CA LEU A 5 -12.80 18.07 3.76
C LEU A 5 -11.72 17.47 4.68
N THR A 6 -12.09 16.62 5.63
CA THR A 6 -11.12 15.89 6.48
C THR A 6 -10.36 14.79 5.73
N VAL A 7 -10.85 14.35 4.58
CA VAL A 7 -10.16 13.38 3.73
C VAL A 7 -9.04 14.01 2.91
N LEU A 8 -9.20 15.28 2.48
CA LEU A 8 -8.22 16.03 1.65
C LEU A 8 -7.43 17.05 2.49
N THR A 9 -6.58 16.55 3.39
CA THR A 9 -5.63 17.42 4.10
C THR A 9 -4.41 17.73 3.24
N ARG A 10 -3.72 18.86 3.49
CA ARG A 10 -2.45 19.20 2.82
C ARG A 10 -1.42 18.08 2.91
N GLY A 11 -1.32 17.43 4.07
CA GLY A 11 -0.41 16.30 4.28
C GLY A 11 -0.75 15.10 3.42
N ARG A 12 -2.03 14.73 3.31
CA ARG A 12 -2.45 13.64 2.41
C ARG A 12 -2.19 13.98 0.96
N LEU A 13 -2.46 15.20 0.54
CA LEU A 13 -2.18 15.63 -0.83
C LEU A 13 -0.68 15.51 -1.13
N PHE A 14 0.19 15.95 -0.22
CA PHE A 14 1.64 15.79 -0.35
C PHE A 14 2.04 14.32 -0.49
N LEU A 15 1.54 13.43 0.38
CA LEU A 15 1.81 12.00 0.30
C LEU A 15 1.30 11.38 -1.02
N THR A 16 0.14 11.82 -1.50
CA THR A 16 -0.45 11.35 -2.75
C THR A 16 0.39 11.75 -3.96
N VAL A 17 0.85 13.00 -4.01
CA VAL A 17 1.76 13.48 -5.06
C VAL A 17 3.07 12.69 -4.99
N THR A 18 3.63 12.49 -3.80
CA THR A 18 4.85 11.69 -3.61
C THR A 18 4.65 10.26 -4.09
N LEU A 19 3.51 9.63 -3.79
CA LEU A 19 3.15 8.29 -4.26
C LEU A 19 3.16 8.21 -5.80
N ALA A 20 2.49 9.15 -6.48
CA ALA A 20 2.47 9.22 -7.94
C ALA A 20 3.88 9.44 -8.52
N MET A 21 4.67 10.33 -7.91
CA MET A 21 6.05 10.60 -8.33
C MET A 21 6.96 9.37 -8.16
N ILE A 22 6.82 8.58 -7.09
CA ILE A 22 7.58 7.34 -6.90
C ILE A 22 7.22 6.30 -7.97
N CYS A 23 5.95 6.18 -8.36
CA CYS A 23 5.56 5.32 -9.48
C CYS A 23 6.28 5.75 -10.76
N ILE A 24 6.16 7.04 -11.13
CA ILE A 24 6.75 7.59 -12.36
C ILE A 24 8.27 7.44 -12.35
N LEU A 25 8.93 7.78 -11.23
CA LEU A 25 10.39 7.68 -11.10
C LEU A 25 10.86 6.22 -11.17
N GLY A 26 10.20 5.31 -10.48
CA GLY A 26 10.54 3.88 -10.51
C GLY A 26 10.42 3.31 -11.92
N ASP A 27 9.35 3.64 -12.65
CA ASP A 27 9.16 3.20 -14.02
C ASP A 27 10.18 3.84 -14.97
N PHE A 28 10.50 5.13 -14.79
CA PHE A 28 11.57 5.80 -15.54
C PHE A 28 12.93 5.14 -15.31
N LEU A 29 13.31 4.85 -14.08
CA LEU A 29 14.56 4.17 -13.75
C LEU A 29 14.67 2.82 -14.45
N LEU A 30 13.57 2.08 -14.58
CA LEU A 30 13.55 0.81 -15.30
C LEU A 30 13.75 0.95 -16.82
N THR A 31 13.71 2.16 -17.38
CA THR A 31 14.08 2.43 -18.80
C THR A 31 15.53 2.82 -18.97
N CYS A 32 16.26 3.15 -17.89
CA CYS A 32 17.65 3.57 -17.97
C CYS A 32 18.58 2.41 -18.40
N ALA A 33 19.44 2.65 -19.38
CA ALA A 33 20.35 1.63 -19.93
C ALA A 33 21.24 0.98 -18.85
N THR A 34 21.74 1.75 -17.88
CA THR A 34 22.55 1.26 -16.76
C THR A 34 21.80 0.30 -15.83
N ILE A 35 20.49 0.44 -15.71
CA ILE A 35 19.63 -0.44 -14.91
C ILE A 35 19.28 -1.70 -15.71
N ILE A 36 18.88 -1.52 -16.98
CA ILE A 36 18.46 -2.63 -17.86
C ILE A 36 19.61 -3.62 -18.08
N SER A 37 20.88 -3.16 -18.10
CA SER A 37 22.06 -3.99 -18.34
C SER A 37 22.32 -5.05 -17.27
N SER A 38 21.63 -5.00 -16.12
CA SER A 38 21.79 -5.96 -15.02
C SER A 38 20.44 -6.43 -14.47
N ASN A 39 20.17 -7.72 -14.56
CA ASN A 39 18.97 -8.33 -13.99
C ASN A 39 18.81 -8.05 -12.50
N LEU A 40 19.92 -8.03 -11.75
CA LEU A 40 19.89 -7.74 -10.31
C LEU A 40 19.46 -6.28 -10.06
N ARG A 41 20.07 -5.32 -10.73
CA ARG A 41 19.70 -3.90 -10.57
C ARG A 41 18.23 -3.66 -10.93
N ARG A 42 17.80 -4.25 -12.05
CA ARG A 42 16.39 -4.18 -12.48
C ARG A 42 15.44 -4.76 -11.43
N ALA A 43 15.73 -5.95 -10.90
CA ALA A 43 14.91 -6.59 -9.88
C ALA A 43 14.87 -5.77 -8.56
N LEU A 44 16.03 -5.22 -8.13
CA LEU A 44 16.09 -4.40 -6.92
C LEU A 44 15.31 -3.08 -7.05
N ILE A 45 15.43 -2.39 -8.19
CA ILE A 45 14.66 -1.15 -8.43
C ILE A 45 13.18 -1.45 -8.54
N ASP A 46 12.80 -2.50 -9.25
CA ASP A 46 11.41 -2.89 -9.42
C ASP A 46 10.76 -3.24 -8.07
N ASN A 47 11.37 -4.18 -7.34
CA ASN A 47 10.88 -4.60 -6.02
C ASN A 47 10.92 -3.47 -4.99
N GLY A 48 11.98 -2.65 -4.97
CA GLY A 48 12.07 -1.47 -4.12
C GLY A 48 10.95 -0.46 -4.41
N THR A 49 10.59 -0.28 -5.68
CA THR A 49 9.46 0.58 -6.07
C THR A 49 8.13 0.00 -5.57
N HIS A 50 7.90 -1.32 -5.70
CA HIS A 50 6.71 -1.96 -5.11
C HIS A 50 6.61 -1.71 -3.61
N GLY A 51 7.72 -1.86 -2.87
CA GLY A 51 7.79 -1.58 -1.44
C GLY A 51 7.44 -0.12 -1.10
N LEU A 52 8.03 0.83 -1.82
CA LEU A 52 7.75 2.26 -1.60
C LEU A 52 6.31 2.64 -1.95
N VAL A 53 5.75 2.07 -3.01
CA VAL A 53 4.34 2.28 -3.40
C VAL A 53 3.40 1.75 -2.32
N GLY A 54 3.62 0.52 -1.82
CA GLY A 54 2.82 -0.03 -0.72
C GLY A 54 2.91 0.80 0.55
N LEU A 55 4.14 1.19 0.95
CA LEU A 55 4.42 2.03 2.11
C LEU A 55 3.69 3.38 2.02
N LEU A 56 3.85 4.10 0.91
CA LEU A 56 3.22 5.40 0.70
C LEU A 56 1.71 5.29 0.59
N SER A 57 1.18 4.24 -0.03
CA SER A 57 -0.27 3.99 -0.10
C SER A 57 -0.89 3.90 1.29
N TRP A 58 -0.26 3.15 2.22
CA TRP A 58 -0.75 3.09 3.60
C TRP A 58 -0.48 4.36 4.37
N ALA A 59 0.62 5.08 4.10
CA ALA A 59 0.87 6.41 4.67
C ALA A 59 -0.24 7.43 4.28
N VAL A 60 -0.76 7.38 3.06
CA VAL A 60 -1.94 8.19 2.65
C VAL A 60 -3.17 7.80 3.48
N VAL A 61 -3.39 6.50 3.75
CA VAL A 61 -4.53 6.05 4.58
C VAL A 61 -4.44 6.62 5.98
N VAL A 62 -3.32 6.42 6.69
CA VAL A 62 -3.19 6.81 8.11
C VAL A 62 -2.85 8.29 8.32
N ASN A 63 -2.30 8.96 7.30
CA ASN A 63 -1.92 10.37 7.31
C ASN A 63 -1.02 10.79 8.49
N PRO A 64 0.20 10.28 8.58
CA PRO A 64 1.11 10.53 9.71
C PRO A 64 1.53 12.01 9.83
N THR A 65 1.31 12.84 8.79
CA THR A 65 1.69 14.25 8.78
C THR A 65 0.90 15.12 9.77
N LEU A 66 -0.16 14.57 10.37
CA LEU A 66 -0.95 15.25 11.40
C LEU A 66 -0.31 15.17 12.80
N LEU A 67 0.73 14.35 12.96
CA LEU A 67 1.37 14.14 14.27
C LEU A 67 2.73 14.84 14.37
N PRO A 68 3.08 15.32 15.57
CA PRO A 68 4.42 15.79 15.86
C PRO A 68 5.45 14.66 15.65
N LEU A 69 6.62 15.00 15.09
CA LEU A 69 7.66 14.04 14.76
C LEU A 69 8.09 13.15 15.95
N GLY A 70 8.12 13.71 17.17
CA GLY A 70 8.50 12.98 18.39
C GLY A 70 7.47 11.93 18.83
N THR A 71 6.21 12.06 18.44
CA THR A 71 5.16 11.07 18.75
C THR A 71 5.03 10.02 17.66
N LEU A 72 5.43 10.34 16.43
CA LEU A 72 5.30 9.47 15.26
C LEU A 72 5.93 8.08 15.47
N VAL A 73 7.12 8.02 16.10
CA VAL A 73 7.86 6.77 16.30
C VAL A 73 7.17 5.84 17.31
N ARG A 74 6.36 6.38 18.21
CA ARG A 74 5.64 5.62 19.25
C ARG A 74 4.29 5.10 18.80
N GLU A 75 3.80 5.58 17.66
CA GLU A 75 2.48 5.24 17.17
C GLU A 75 2.48 3.90 16.41
N PRO A 76 1.52 3.02 16.67
CA PRO A 76 1.44 1.70 16.03
C PRO A 76 1.29 1.77 14.52
N PHE A 77 0.77 2.87 13.95
CA PHE A 77 0.59 2.99 12.50
C PHE A 77 1.91 3.17 11.72
N LEU A 78 3.02 3.60 12.37
CA LEU A 78 4.32 3.57 11.70
C LEU A 78 4.70 2.15 11.30
N TRP A 79 4.46 1.18 12.20
CA TRP A 79 4.67 -0.23 11.90
C TRP A 79 3.72 -0.74 10.81
N GLU A 80 2.48 -0.24 10.77
CA GLU A 80 1.53 -0.56 9.69
C GLU A 80 2.02 -0.06 8.33
N ILE A 81 2.59 1.16 8.26
CA ILE A 81 3.19 1.74 7.06
C ILE A 81 4.36 0.87 6.58
N LEU A 82 5.28 0.54 7.47
CA LEU A 82 6.44 -0.30 7.16
C LEU A 82 6.00 -1.70 6.74
N LEU A 83 5.04 -2.29 7.47
CA LEU A 83 4.48 -3.60 7.15
C LEU A 83 3.86 -3.62 5.74
N CYS A 84 3.09 -2.60 5.37
CA CYS A 84 2.49 -2.50 4.04
C CYS A 84 3.57 -2.48 2.94
N GLY A 85 4.64 -1.71 3.14
CA GLY A 85 5.78 -1.69 2.20
C GLY A 85 6.47 -3.04 2.09
N VAL A 86 6.75 -3.68 3.22
CA VAL A 86 7.36 -5.01 3.26
C VAL A 86 6.46 -6.05 2.56
N LEU A 87 5.17 -6.09 2.90
CA LEU A 87 4.23 -7.03 2.28
C LEU A 87 4.13 -6.83 0.77
N SER A 88 4.16 -5.58 0.29
CA SER A 88 4.14 -5.28 -1.15
C SER A 88 5.39 -5.81 -1.87
N SER A 89 6.58 -5.72 -1.25
CA SER A 89 7.82 -6.31 -1.78
C SER A 89 7.84 -7.84 -1.70
N LEU A 90 7.25 -8.43 -0.65
CA LEU A 90 7.28 -9.87 -0.43
C LEU A 90 6.45 -10.65 -1.46
N VAL A 91 5.53 -10.02 -2.17
CA VAL A 91 4.75 -10.69 -3.24
C VAL A 91 5.68 -11.34 -4.25
N ASP A 92 6.77 -10.69 -4.65
CA ASP A 92 7.73 -11.21 -5.64
C ASP A 92 8.55 -12.41 -5.15
N LEU A 93 8.53 -12.73 -3.85
CA LEU A 93 9.22 -13.92 -3.34
C LEU A 93 8.61 -15.22 -3.87
N ASP A 94 7.37 -15.21 -4.31
CA ASP A 94 6.72 -16.37 -4.88
C ASP A 94 7.37 -16.81 -6.20
N HIS A 95 8.06 -15.92 -6.91
CA HIS A 95 8.88 -16.28 -8.07
C HIS A 95 10.00 -17.25 -7.71
N PHE A 96 10.68 -17.04 -6.57
CA PHE A 96 11.72 -17.95 -6.09
C PHE A 96 11.13 -19.27 -5.61
N ALA A 97 9.98 -19.21 -4.93
CA ALA A 97 9.25 -20.41 -4.50
C ALA A 97 8.79 -21.25 -5.71
N ALA A 98 8.22 -20.60 -6.74
CA ALA A 98 7.80 -21.27 -7.96
C ALA A 98 8.98 -21.81 -8.80
N ALA A 99 10.14 -21.14 -8.76
CA ALA A 99 11.37 -21.60 -9.41
C ALA A 99 12.07 -22.75 -8.65
N GLY A 100 11.69 -23.00 -7.38
CA GLY A 100 12.37 -23.97 -6.52
C GLY A 100 13.83 -23.67 -6.24
N THR A 101 14.25 -22.40 -6.38
CA THR A 101 15.65 -21.99 -6.26
C THR A 101 15.77 -20.49 -5.90
N VAL A 102 16.84 -20.16 -5.20
CA VAL A 102 17.19 -18.75 -4.87
C VAL A 102 17.94 -18.02 -5.98
N LYS A 103 18.18 -18.66 -7.13
CA LYS A 103 18.86 -18.03 -8.27
C LYS A 103 17.91 -17.09 -8.98
N LEU A 104 18.25 -15.78 -8.99
CA LEU A 104 17.44 -14.73 -9.59
C LEU A 104 17.10 -15.02 -11.06
N GLN A 105 18.05 -15.53 -11.84
CA GLN A 105 17.84 -15.84 -13.25
C GLN A 105 16.69 -16.83 -13.46
N ASN A 106 16.57 -17.85 -12.62
CA ASN A 106 15.51 -18.85 -12.70
C ASN A 106 14.14 -18.23 -12.28
N ALA A 107 14.13 -17.39 -11.23
CA ALA A 107 12.94 -16.69 -10.80
C ALA A 107 12.40 -15.73 -11.87
N LEU A 108 13.29 -15.11 -12.65
CA LEU A 108 12.90 -14.22 -13.77
C LEU A 108 12.48 -14.95 -15.04
N SER A 109 12.79 -16.25 -15.18
CA SER A 109 12.54 -17.05 -16.39
C SER A 109 11.37 -18.04 -16.27
N LEU A 110 10.46 -17.82 -15.31
CA LEU A 110 9.28 -18.67 -15.13
C LEU A 110 8.39 -18.67 -16.38
N LYS A 111 7.89 -19.85 -16.76
CA LYS A 111 6.97 -20.04 -17.90
C LYS A 111 5.55 -19.55 -17.60
N SER A 112 5.15 -19.53 -16.34
CA SER A 112 3.84 -19.10 -15.87
C SER A 112 3.97 -18.13 -14.70
N ARG A 113 2.94 -17.31 -14.47
CA ARG A 113 2.89 -16.44 -13.29
C ARG A 113 2.74 -17.27 -12.03
N PRO A 114 3.48 -16.92 -10.96
CA PRO A 114 3.33 -17.60 -9.69
C PRO A 114 2.01 -17.25 -8.99
N PRO A 115 1.53 -18.11 -8.06
CA PRO A 115 0.17 -18.03 -7.51
C PRO A 115 -0.19 -16.71 -6.83
N CYS A 116 0.78 -16.08 -6.12
CA CYS A 116 0.52 -14.79 -5.46
C CYS A 116 0.26 -13.64 -6.44
N HIS A 117 0.47 -13.85 -7.75
CA HIS A 117 0.14 -12.89 -8.81
C HIS A 117 -1.28 -13.08 -9.39
N ALA A 118 -2.07 -14.01 -8.85
CA ALA A 118 -3.49 -14.11 -9.21
C ALA A 118 -4.31 -13.03 -8.47
N THR A 119 -4.71 -12.01 -9.20
CA THR A 119 -5.42 -10.83 -8.64
C THR A 119 -6.75 -11.22 -7.98
N THR A 120 -7.41 -12.27 -8.46
CA THR A 120 -8.65 -12.79 -7.88
C THR A 120 -8.49 -13.37 -6.47
N LEU A 121 -7.29 -13.78 -6.07
CA LEU A 121 -7.02 -14.27 -4.73
C LEU A 121 -7.03 -13.14 -3.67
N ILE A 122 -6.73 -11.91 -4.07
CA ILE A 122 -6.62 -10.79 -3.14
C ILE A 122 -7.94 -10.56 -2.36
N PRO A 123 -9.10 -10.30 -3.03
CA PRO A 123 -10.34 -10.10 -2.30
C PRO A 123 -10.74 -11.34 -1.49
N VAL A 124 -10.53 -12.54 -2.00
CA VAL A 124 -10.89 -13.79 -1.31
C VAL A 124 -10.12 -13.92 0.00
N ILE A 125 -8.79 -13.77 -0.03
CA ILE A 125 -7.94 -13.90 1.16
C ILE A 125 -8.20 -12.75 2.13
N CYS A 126 -8.33 -11.51 1.63
CA CYS A 126 -8.59 -10.36 2.50
C CYS A 126 -9.95 -10.44 3.18
N LEU A 127 -11.00 -10.88 2.50
CA LEU A 127 -12.33 -11.09 3.10
C LEU A 127 -12.31 -12.25 4.11
N PHE A 128 -11.61 -13.33 3.82
CA PHE A 128 -11.44 -14.44 4.76
C PHE A 128 -10.72 -14.01 6.03
N LEU A 129 -9.61 -13.26 5.90
CA LEU A 129 -8.91 -12.69 7.05
C LEU A 129 -9.77 -11.69 7.83
N LEU A 130 -10.54 -10.86 7.13
CA LEU A 130 -11.48 -9.93 7.77
C LEU A 130 -12.52 -10.67 8.60
N LEU A 131 -13.04 -11.78 8.07
CA LEU A 131 -13.99 -12.64 8.78
C LEU A 131 -13.34 -13.25 10.03
N ILE A 132 -12.13 -13.81 9.93
CA ILE A 132 -11.38 -14.36 11.07
C ILE A 132 -11.18 -13.27 12.14
N VAL A 133 -10.67 -12.11 11.77
CA VAL A 133 -10.43 -11.01 12.70
C VAL A 133 -11.71 -10.59 13.42
N ARG A 134 -12.86 -10.58 12.73
CA ARG A 134 -14.16 -10.26 13.32
C ARG A 134 -14.67 -11.36 14.25
N LEU A 135 -14.66 -12.62 13.81
CA LEU A 135 -15.15 -13.77 14.58
C LEU A 135 -14.37 -13.95 15.88
N PHE A 136 -13.05 -13.86 15.81
CA PHE A 136 -12.17 -14.03 16.98
C PHE A 136 -11.88 -12.73 17.72
N LYS A 137 -12.51 -11.61 17.33
CA LYS A 137 -12.37 -10.27 17.96
C LYS A 137 -10.91 -9.83 18.12
N LEU A 138 -10.07 -10.11 17.11
CA LEU A 138 -8.62 -9.85 17.12
C LEU A 138 -8.31 -8.35 16.93
N GLN A 139 -8.54 -7.54 17.96
CA GLN A 139 -8.45 -6.06 17.89
C GLN A 139 -7.05 -5.55 17.50
N ARG A 140 -5.99 -6.24 17.93
CA ARG A 140 -4.60 -5.83 17.64
C ARG A 140 -4.26 -5.87 16.16
N ILE A 141 -4.82 -6.81 15.41
CA ILE A 141 -4.52 -7.02 13.98
C ILE A 141 -5.71 -6.71 13.07
N ARG A 142 -6.72 -6.00 13.59
CA ARG A 142 -7.95 -5.74 12.84
C ARG A 142 -7.72 -5.04 11.49
N ARG A 143 -6.66 -4.20 11.36
CA ARG A 143 -6.33 -3.51 10.11
C ARG A 143 -5.52 -4.36 9.14
N LEU A 144 -4.96 -5.49 9.59
CA LEU A 144 -4.13 -6.37 8.77
C LEU A 144 -4.75 -6.77 7.42
N PRO A 145 -6.06 -7.14 7.34
CA PRO A 145 -6.69 -7.46 6.07
C PRO A 145 -6.68 -6.29 5.07
N LEU A 146 -6.85 -5.06 5.56
CA LEU A 146 -6.82 -3.86 4.72
C LEU A 146 -5.38 -3.49 4.32
N ILE A 147 -4.42 -3.64 5.23
CA ILE A 147 -3.00 -3.46 4.93
C ILE A 147 -2.56 -4.44 3.85
N LEU A 148 -2.92 -5.72 3.99
CA LEU A 148 -2.64 -6.75 3.01
C LEU A 148 -3.31 -6.45 1.65
N PHE A 149 -4.56 -5.99 1.67
CA PHE A 149 -5.27 -5.57 0.46
C PHE A 149 -4.51 -4.44 -0.26
N VAL A 150 -4.14 -3.38 0.45
CA VAL A 150 -3.41 -2.24 -0.14
C VAL A 150 -2.06 -2.68 -0.68
N ALA A 151 -1.28 -3.42 0.12
CA ALA A 151 0.05 -3.90 -0.26
C ALA A 151 0.01 -4.76 -1.53
N TRP A 152 -0.87 -5.76 -1.52
CA TRP A 152 -0.94 -6.76 -2.58
C TRP A 152 -1.60 -6.19 -3.84
N PHE A 153 -2.68 -5.41 -3.69
CA PHE A 153 -3.38 -4.85 -4.83
C PHE A 153 -2.58 -3.74 -5.52
N SER A 154 -1.88 -2.87 -4.76
CA SER A 154 -1.00 -1.85 -5.35
C SER A 154 0.16 -2.49 -6.13
N HIS A 155 0.74 -3.59 -5.62
CA HIS A 155 1.73 -4.38 -6.35
C HIS A 155 1.17 -4.86 -7.70
N HIS A 156 -0.01 -5.50 -7.69
CA HIS A 156 -0.63 -6.03 -8.91
C HIS A 156 -1.01 -4.95 -9.92
N ILE A 157 -1.51 -3.80 -9.46
CA ILE A 157 -1.85 -2.68 -10.35
C ILE A 157 -0.60 -2.16 -11.06
N ARG A 158 0.55 -2.06 -10.35
CA ARG A 158 1.79 -1.65 -10.97
C ARG A 158 2.28 -2.67 -12.01
N ASP A 159 2.22 -3.95 -11.71
CA ASP A 159 2.58 -5.01 -12.65
C ASP A 159 1.64 -5.08 -13.84
N ALA A 160 0.37 -4.74 -13.63
CA ALA A 160 -0.63 -4.76 -14.69
C ALA A 160 -0.38 -3.73 -15.79
N ALA A 161 0.38 -2.67 -15.53
CA ALA A 161 0.82 -1.73 -16.57
C ALA A 161 1.71 -2.40 -17.62
N ARG A 162 2.38 -3.50 -17.25
CA ARG A 162 3.28 -4.24 -18.15
C ARG A 162 2.68 -5.54 -18.67
N ARG A 163 1.90 -6.24 -17.85
CA ARG A 163 1.48 -7.63 -18.10
C ARG A 163 -0.04 -7.84 -18.04
N GLY A 164 -0.84 -6.83 -17.70
CA GLY A 164 -2.25 -6.95 -17.37
C GLY A 164 -2.50 -7.66 -16.03
N LEU A 165 -3.74 -7.64 -15.56
CA LEU A 165 -4.17 -8.34 -14.34
C LEU A 165 -4.40 -9.81 -14.66
N TRP A 166 -3.89 -10.71 -13.80
CA TRP A 166 -4.17 -12.13 -13.92
C TRP A 166 -5.42 -12.49 -13.10
N LEU A 167 -6.51 -12.76 -13.80
CA LEU A 167 -7.81 -13.11 -13.22
C LEU A 167 -8.00 -14.63 -13.25
N TRP A 168 -7.22 -15.34 -12.42
CA TRP A 168 -7.34 -16.80 -12.34
C TRP A 168 -8.78 -17.21 -11.90
N PRO A 169 -9.43 -18.23 -12.51
CA PRO A 169 -8.95 -19.08 -13.62
C PRO A 169 -9.23 -18.53 -15.03
N TRP A 170 -9.80 -17.33 -15.19
CA TRP A 170 -10.34 -16.81 -16.46
C TRP A 170 -9.28 -16.25 -17.43
N GLY A 171 -8.03 -16.08 -16.98
CA GLY A 171 -6.96 -15.56 -17.83
C GLY A 171 -6.42 -14.20 -17.40
N SER A 172 -5.80 -13.47 -18.33
CA SER A 172 -5.22 -12.16 -18.07
C SER A 172 -5.87 -11.07 -18.91
N THR A 173 -6.00 -9.87 -18.33
CA THR A 173 -6.38 -8.68 -19.11
C THR A 173 -5.22 -8.25 -20.00
N SER A 174 -5.48 -7.35 -20.98
CA SER A 174 -4.43 -6.57 -21.61
C SER A 174 -3.69 -5.68 -20.59
N PRO A 175 -2.46 -5.24 -20.89
CA PRO A 175 -1.76 -4.25 -20.08
C PRO A 175 -2.62 -3.01 -19.82
N LEU A 176 -2.58 -2.51 -18.59
CA LEU A 176 -3.31 -1.28 -18.23
C LEU A 176 -2.67 -0.06 -18.93
N PRO A 177 -3.49 0.86 -19.49
CA PRO A 177 -3.00 2.16 -19.90
C PRO A 177 -2.28 2.87 -18.75
N TYR A 178 -1.17 3.54 -19.04
CA TYR A 178 -0.31 4.13 -18.00
C TYR A 178 -1.06 5.11 -17.09
N TRP A 179 -1.91 5.97 -17.68
CA TRP A 179 -2.74 6.90 -16.92
C TRP A 179 -3.69 6.18 -15.95
N LEU A 180 -4.26 5.04 -16.39
CA LEU A 180 -5.20 4.26 -15.55
C LEU A 180 -4.45 3.60 -14.38
N TYR A 181 -3.25 3.06 -14.63
CA TYR A 181 -2.39 2.52 -13.58
C TYR A 181 -2.12 3.58 -12.50
N ILE A 182 -1.62 4.77 -12.85
CA ILE A 182 -1.34 5.83 -11.89
C ILE A 182 -2.61 6.26 -11.13
N THR A 183 -3.72 6.42 -11.86
CA THR A 183 -5.01 6.78 -11.25
C THR A 183 -5.45 5.73 -10.21
N LEU A 184 -5.37 4.45 -10.54
CA LEU A 184 -5.77 3.38 -9.62
C LEU A 184 -4.88 3.36 -8.37
N ILE A 185 -3.55 3.48 -8.52
CA ILE A 185 -2.62 3.54 -7.37
C ILE A 185 -2.99 4.70 -6.44
N VAL A 186 -3.32 5.87 -6.98
CA VAL A 186 -3.71 7.04 -6.20
C VAL A 186 -5.08 6.86 -5.54
N VAL A 187 -6.03 6.22 -6.21
CA VAL A 187 -7.41 6.08 -5.74
C VAL A 187 -7.54 5.01 -4.64
N ILE A 188 -6.77 3.91 -4.70
CA ILE A 188 -6.86 2.80 -3.74
C ILE A 188 -6.83 3.26 -2.27
N PRO A 189 -5.89 4.10 -1.80
CA PRO A 189 -5.88 4.59 -0.42
C PRO A 189 -7.18 5.31 -0.02
N TYR A 190 -7.73 6.11 -0.90
CA TYR A 190 -8.97 6.87 -0.65
C TYR A 190 -10.21 5.96 -0.58
N LEU A 191 -10.25 4.91 -1.40
CA LEU A 191 -11.30 3.88 -1.30
C LEU A 191 -11.24 3.19 0.07
N VAL A 192 -10.04 2.85 0.55
CA VAL A 192 -9.83 2.24 1.86
C VAL A 192 -10.25 3.20 2.98
N ILE A 193 -9.88 4.49 2.91
CA ILE A 193 -10.33 5.52 3.87
C ILE A 193 -11.86 5.59 3.89
N SER A 194 -12.49 5.65 2.72
CA SER A 194 -13.94 5.72 2.61
C SER A 194 -14.61 4.48 3.22
N LEU A 195 -14.09 3.30 2.93
CA LEU A 195 -14.56 2.05 3.52
C LEU A 195 -14.43 2.04 5.05
N MET A 196 -13.28 2.47 5.57
CA MET A 196 -13.04 2.54 7.02
C MET A 196 -13.97 3.53 7.71
N ASN A 197 -14.27 4.67 7.06
CA ASN A 197 -15.21 5.67 7.59
C ASN A 197 -16.65 5.16 7.61
N VAL A 198 -17.11 4.53 6.52
CA VAL A 198 -18.49 3.99 6.41
C VAL A 198 -18.71 2.86 7.41
N THR A 199 -17.70 2.01 7.61
CA THR A 199 -17.79 0.86 8.51
C THR A 199 -17.44 1.17 9.96
N ASN A 200 -17.14 2.44 10.30
CA ASN A 200 -16.60 2.85 11.60
C ASN A 200 -15.37 2.00 12.03
N TYR A 201 -14.65 1.50 11.06
CA TYR A 201 -13.48 0.65 11.27
C TYR A 201 -12.27 1.44 11.77
N TRP A 202 -12.33 2.77 11.61
CA TRP A 202 -11.34 3.70 12.08
C TRP A 202 -11.51 3.96 13.57
N THR A 203 -10.75 3.26 14.38
CA THR A 203 -10.41 3.75 15.72
C THR A 203 -8.93 4.09 15.68
N GLY A 204 -8.62 5.22 15.08
CA GLY A 204 -7.37 5.91 15.35
C GLY A 204 -7.32 6.26 16.83
N PRO A 205 -6.15 6.64 17.42
CA PRO A 205 -6.13 7.22 18.72
C PRO A 205 -7.14 8.36 18.68
N SER A 206 -8.23 8.23 19.46
CA SER A 206 -9.03 9.39 19.79
C SER A 206 -8.02 10.38 20.36
N VAL A 207 -7.85 11.52 19.71
CA VAL A 207 -7.24 12.66 20.39
C VAL A 207 -8.17 12.88 21.57
N ASP A 208 -7.76 12.38 22.72
CA ASP A 208 -8.51 12.53 23.96
C ASP A 208 -8.52 14.03 24.19
N SER A 209 -9.67 14.64 23.93
CA SER A 209 -9.89 16.09 24.11
C SER A 209 -9.64 16.55 25.54
N LYS A 210 -9.32 15.63 26.45
CA LYS A 210 -8.96 15.86 27.85
C LYS A 210 -7.53 16.38 28.07
N HIS A 211 -6.65 16.38 27.03
CA HIS A 211 -5.29 16.90 27.13
C HIS A 211 -5.06 18.19 26.31
N LEU A 212 -6.10 18.89 25.89
CA LEU A 212 -5.95 20.30 25.51
C LEU A 212 -5.75 21.10 26.80
N PRO A 213 -4.58 21.74 27.04
CA PRO A 213 -4.43 22.67 28.16
C PRO A 213 -5.50 23.74 27.99
N SER A 214 -6.34 23.88 29.00
CA SER A 214 -7.33 24.95 29.07
C SER A 214 -6.58 26.29 28.99
N VAL A 215 -6.72 26.98 27.85
CA VAL A 215 -6.28 28.37 27.72
C VAL A 215 -7.32 29.24 28.47
N THR A 216 -7.34 29.12 29.79
CA THR A 216 -8.01 30.05 30.67
C THR A 216 -6.95 30.78 31.48
N GLY A 217 -6.57 31.96 31.05
CA GLY A 217 -5.59 32.78 31.74
C GLY A 217 -5.28 34.09 31.05
N VAL A 218 -6.28 34.77 30.50
CA VAL A 218 -6.16 36.24 30.27
C VAL A 218 -6.86 36.90 31.46
N GLN A 219 -6.07 37.14 32.53
CA GLN A 219 -6.46 38.13 33.54
C GLN A 219 -6.23 39.53 32.93
N HIS A 220 -7.30 40.29 32.76
CA HIS A 220 -7.21 41.71 32.58
C HIS A 220 -6.75 42.38 33.89
N VAL A 221 -5.62 43.04 33.83
CA VAL A 221 -5.21 44.09 34.75
C VAL A 221 -5.03 45.37 33.94
#